data_ef967b7e4169a14f9eb6f8584c43b2fe
#
_entry.id   ef967b7e4169a14f9eb6f8584c43b2fe
#
_cell.length_a   1.000
_cell.length_b   1.000
_cell.length_c   1.000
_cell.angle_alpha   90.00
_cell.angle_beta   90.00
_cell.angle_gamma   90.00
#
_symmetry.space_group_name_H-M   'P 1'
#
loop_
_entity.id
_entity.type
_entity.pdbx_description
1 polymer ?
#
loop_
_entity_poly.entity_id
_entity_poly.type
_entity_poly.pdbx_seq_one_letter_code
_entity_poly.pdbx_strand_id
1 'polypeptide(L)'
;CIYTMEQTLRTAINDWKVKRGLAPYSEKTINKYLADIRKLAPTPQYGDMEWASDTDAIATKLENYKYTTQRNYYNSLLVGLYASGVEKDSALVKIYEAKRDLLNAEYDKQKGQNTPSQNIVLDKITPQHIDKMLFEMSKDLKTRQTFMAYTMIQIYKYYQFRNDVAGMEVFLNDKFDEIDIDERQDNNYIVIGKPPESMSFVLNNYKTSKKYGEKTIEIQQQELRQIIHNWISYKVNMDMKKIEKEVVYLFDWNTGTPLTRNDISHLLSDTFNKYLGYSISSTLLRKIYGNIPDDVNKASDEEIQKVIDEAVISGHSVKTKGSVYAK
;
A
#
# COMPACT_ATOMS: atom_id res chain seq x y z
N CYS A 1 8.57 6.64 33.43
CA CYS A 1 8.13 5.24 33.63
C CYS A 1 7.47 4.63 32.41
N ILE A 2 6.37 5.16 31.87
CA ILE A 2 5.66 4.55 30.71
C ILE A 2 6.56 4.47 29.47
N TYR A 3 7.31 5.53 29.19
CA TYR A 3 8.25 5.59 28.06
C TYR A 3 9.37 4.54 28.16
N THR A 4 9.85 4.27 29.36
CA THR A 4 10.89 3.26 29.61
C THR A 4 10.39 1.84 29.37
N MET A 5 9.13 1.53 29.77
CA MET A 5 8.50 0.22 29.57
C MET A 5 8.21 -0.05 28.09
N GLU A 6 7.73 0.95 27.37
CA GLU A 6 7.51 0.83 25.91
C GLU A 6 8.82 0.58 25.17
N GLN A 7 9.88 1.30 25.52
CA GLN A 7 11.19 1.09 24.93
C GLN A 7 11.76 -0.29 25.21
N THR A 8 11.53 -0.82 26.41
CA THR A 8 11.92 -2.19 26.78
C THR A 8 11.19 -3.22 25.92
N LEU A 9 9.86 -3.12 25.77
CA LEU A 9 9.08 -4.03 24.95
C LEU A 9 9.43 -3.92 23.46
N ARG A 10 9.71 -2.72 22.96
CA ARG A 10 10.20 -2.47 21.59
C ARG A 10 11.48 -3.23 21.31
N THR A 11 12.47 -3.10 22.21
CA THR A 11 13.75 -3.81 22.10
C THR A 11 13.53 -5.32 22.16
N ALA A 12 12.74 -5.79 23.11
CA ALA A 12 12.46 -7.22 23.27
C ALA A 12 11.78 -7.84 22.03
N ILE A 13 10.86 -7.14 21.37
CA ILE A 13 10.20 -7.61 20.13
C ILE A 13 11.23 -7.77 18.99
N ASN A 14 12.15 -6.84 18.83
CA ASN A 14 13.19 -6.94 17.82
C ASN A 14 14.17 -8.08 18.12
N ASP A 15 14.66 -8.13 19.37
CA ASP A 15 15.63 -9.14 19.82
C ASP A 15 15.05 -10.56 19.70
N TRP A 16 13.78 -10.73 20.07
CA TRP A 16 13.10 -12.02 19.94
C TRP A 16 13.09 -12.50 18.48
N LYS A 17 12.86 -11.60 17.52
CA LYS A 17 12.83 -11.96 16.11
C LYS A 17 14.22 -12.29 15.58
N VAL A 18 15.22 -11.48 15.93
CA VAL A 18 16.63 -11.67 15.51
C VAL A 18 17.20 -12.95 16.08
N LYS A 19 16.93 -13.28 17.35
CA LYS A 19 17.34 -14.55 17.98
C LYS A 19 16.83 -15.81 17.25
N ARG A 20 15.78 -15.68 16.46
CA ARG A 20 15.23 -16.75 15.60
C ARG A 20 15.83 -16.78 14.20
N GLY A 21 16.88 -16.02 13.94
CA GLY A 21 17.52 -15.93 12.61
C GLY A 21 16.64 -15.19 11.56
N LEU A 22 15.64 -14.41 12.00
CA LEU A 22 14.76 -13.68 11.11
C LEU A 22 15.16 -12.20 11.05
N ALA A 23 14.96 -11.56 9.90
CA ALA A 23 15.18 -10.13 9.76
C ALA A 23 14.32 -9.34 10.77
N PRO A 24 14.82 -8.24 11.36
CA PRO A 24 14.07 -7.41 12.30
C PRO A 24 12.76 -6.89 11.68
N TYR A 25 11.80 -6.54 12.52
CA TYR A 25 10.58 -5.88 12.06
C TYR A 25 10.90 -4.45 11.61
N SER A 26 10.15 -3.95 10.62
CA SER A 26 10.17 -2.53 10.31
C SER A 26 9.62 -1.71 11.50
N GLU A 27 10.11 -0.49 11.68
CA GLU A 27 9.62 0.44 12.70
C GLU A 27 8.09 0.60 12.67
N LYS A 28 7.51 0.68 11.47
CA LYS A 28 6.05 0.73 11.29
C LYS A 28 5.34 -0.49 11.87
N THR A 29 5.90 -1.68 11.72
CA THR A 29 5.34 -2.92 12.25
C THR A 29 5.42 -2.96 13.76
N ILE A 30 6.56 -2.55 14.34
CA ILE A 30 6.75 -2.48 15.79
C ILE A 30 5.78 -1.46 16.40
N ASN A 31 5.69 -0.27 15.82
CA ASN A 31 4.77 0.77 16.27
C ASN A 31 3.32 0.29 16.27
N LYS A 32 2.94 -0.51 15.26
CA LYS A 32 1.62 -1.13 15.23
C LYS A 32 1.41 -2.13 16.38
N TYR A 33 2.36 -3.03 16.63
CA TYR A 33 2.26 -3.99 17.74
C TYR A 33 2.14 -3.27 19.08
N LEU A 34 2.99 -2.27 19.33
CA LEU A 34 2.96 -1.49 20.56
C LEU A 34 1.63 -0.73 20.73
N ALA A 35 1.11 -0.14 19.66
CA ALA A 35 -0.19 0.54 19.68
C ALA A 35 -1.35 -0.41 19.96
N ASP A 36 -1.34 -1.61 19.39
CA ASP A 36 -2.35 -2.64 19.62
C ASP A 36 -2.27 -3.14 21.08
N ILE A 37 -1.08 -3.46 21.59
CA ILE A 37 -0.84 -3.91 22.97
C ILE A 37 -1.28 -2.82 23.95
N ARG A 38 -0.93 -1.56 23.72
CA ARG A 38 -1.35 -0.42 24.56
C ARG A 38 -2.86 -0.29 24.67
N LYS A 39 -3.59 -0.55 23.58
CA LYS A 39 -5.05 -0.52 23.59
C LYS A 39 -5.67 -1.65 24.37
N LEU A 40 -5.01 -2.80 24.44
CA LEU A 40 -5.50 -3.97 25.18
C LEU A 40 -5.19 -3.86 26.68
N ALA A 41 -4.04 -3.36 27.02
CA ALA A 41 -3.59 -3.27 28.41
C ALA A 41 -4.50 -2.39 29.28
N PRO A 42 -4.68 -2.72 30.54
CA PRO A 42 -5.20 -1.77 31.52
C PRO A 42 -4.17 -0.67 31.74
N THR A 43 -4.60 0.59 31.73
CA THR A 43 -3.69 1.73 31.95
C THR A 43 -3.21 1.76 33.41
N PRO A 44 -1.93 2.00 33.71
CA PRO A 44 -0.77 2.31 32.84
C PRO A 44 0.20 1.13 32.60
N GLN A 45 -0.17 -0.10 32.84
CA GLN A 45 0.71 -1.28 32.94
C GLN A 45 0.67 -2.12 31.66
N TYR A 46 1.35 -1.75 30.60
CA TYR A 46 1.36 -2.57 29.40
C TYR A 46 2.72 -3.23 29.08
N GLY A 47 3.77 -2.92 29.85
CA GLY A 47 5.14 -3.30 29.50
C GLY A 47 5.55 -4.71 29.95
N ASP A 48 4.97 -5.24 31.01
CA ASP A 48 5.31 -6.56 31.58
C ASP A 48 4.50 -7.72 31.01
N MET A 49 3.41 -7.44 30.30
CA MET A 49 2.48 -8.42 29.73
C MET A 49 1.75 -9.33 30.74
N GLU A 50 1.89 -9.15 32.08
CA GLU A 50 1.23 -9.96 33.08
C GLU A 50 -0.30 -9.87 33.01
N TRP A 51 -0.81 -8.67 32.68
CA TRP A 51 -2.24 -8.42 32.47
C TRP A 51 -2.85 -9.27 31.35
N ALA A 52 -2.04 -9.81 30.46
CA ALA A 52 -2.50 -10.68 29.38
C ALA A 52 -2.96 -12.06 29.89
N SER A 53 -2.73 -12.39 31.17
CA SER A 53 -3.27 -13.60 31.80
C SER A 53 -4.79 -13.56 31.96
N ASP A 54 -5.41 -12.37 32.00
CA ASP A 54 -6.87 -12.22 32.02
C ASP A 54 -7.46 -12.34 30.61
N THR A 55 -7.57 -13.59 30.15
CA THR A 55 -8.04 -13.90 28.80
C THR A 55 -9.48 -13.50 28.52
N ASP A 56 -10.32 -13.43 29.58
CA ASP A 56 -11.74 -13.10 29.48
C ASP A 56 -11.93 -11.58 29.34
N ALA A 57 -11.20 -10.79 30.11
CA ALA A 57 -11.20 -9.34 29.96
C ALA A 57 -10.74 -8.93 28.55
N ILE A 58 -9.70 -9.57 28.00
CA ILE A 58 -9.23 -9.31 26.64
C ILE A 58 -10.28 -9.73 25.60
N ALA A 59 -10.90 -10.89 25.75
CA ALA A 59 -11.95 -11.35 24.84
C ALA A 59 -13.14 -10.38 24.83
N THR A 60 -13.61 -9.96 26.00
CA THR A 60 -14.69 -8.97 26.16
C THR A 60 -14.33 -7.63 25.50
N LYS A 61 -13.09 -7.16 25.68
CA LYS A 61 -12.61 -5.91 25.08
C LYS A 61 -12.57 -5.98 23.55
N LEU A 62 -12.36 -7.16 22.98
CA LEU A 62 -12.27 -7.38 21.53
C LEU A 62 -13.60 -7.72 20.88
N GLU A 63 -14.63 -8.09 21.62
CA GLU A 63 -15.91 -8.59 21.11
C GLU A 63 -16.57 -7.68 20.07
N ASN A 64 -16.52 -6.36 20.28
CA ASN A 64 -17.14 -5.39 19.40
C ASN A 64 -16.30 -5.02 18.13
N TYR A 65 -15.10 -5.57 18.00
CA TYR A 65 -14.29 -5.35 16.81
C TYR A 65 -14.61 -6.37 15.71
N LYS A 66 -14.45 -5.97 14.45
CA LYS A 66 -14.52 -6.90 13.32
C LYS A 66 -13.49 -8.02 13.50
N TYR A 67 -13.80 -9.23 13.06
CA TYR A 67 -12.94 -10.41 13.19
C TYR A 67 -11.50 -10.16 12.65
N THR A 68 -11.33 -9.40 11.56
CA THR A 68 -10.02 -9.02 11.03
C THR A 68 -9.22 -8.12 11.98
N THR A 69 -9.89 -7.26 12.72
CA THR A 69 -9.29 -6.41 13.74
C THR A 69 -8.94 -7.22 14.99
N GLN A 70 -9.85 -8.08 15.46
CA GLN A 70 -9.57 -9.02 16.56
C GLN A 70 -8.34 -9.88 16.28
N ARG A 71 -8.26 -10.47 15.08
CA ARG A 71 -7.12 -11.24 14.61
C ARG A 71 -5.79 -10.47 14.71
N ASN A 72 -5.78 -9.20 14.32
CA ASN A 72 -4.60 -8.35 14.41
C ASN A 72 -4.19 -8.10 15.86
N TYR A 73 -5.15 -7.87 16.76
CA TYR A 73 -4.87 -7.71 18.19
C TYR A 73 -4.29 -8.98 18.81
N TYR A 74 -4.83 -10.16 18.51
CA TYR A 74 -4.27 -11.42 18.99
C TYR A 74 -2.86 -11.68 18.43
N ASN A 75 -2.57 -11.32 17.19
CA ASN A 75 -1.22 -11.39 16.65
C ASN A 75 -0.25 -10.47 17.41
N SER A 76 -0.65 -9.24 17.69
CA SER A 76 0.18 -8.27 18.43
C SER A 76 0.43 -8.74 19.86
N LEU A 77 -0.60 -9.29 20.50
CA LEU A 77 -0.52 -9.85 21.86
C LEU A 77 0.46 -11.03 21.92
N LEU A 78 0.36 -11.99 21.00
CA LEU A 78 1.28 -13.12 20.92
C LEU A 78 2.72 -12.68 20.70
N VAL A 79 2.97 -11.68 19.84
CA VAL A 79 4.31 -11.11 19.65
C VAL A 79 4.83 -10.50 20.95
N GLY A 80 4.00 -9.78 21.70
CA GLY A 80 4.35 -9.21 23.00
C GLY A 80 4.69 -10.29 24.04
N LEU A 81 3.88 -11.34 24.15
CA LEU A 81 4.11 -12.46 25.07
C LEU A 81 5.41 -13.19 24.75
N TYR A 82 5.66 -13.52 23.49
CA TYR A 82 6.93 -14.14 23.07
C TYR A 82 8.14 -13.27 23.36
N ALA A 83 8.03 -11.98 23.10
CA ALA A 83 9.11 -11.02 23.37
C ALA A 83 9.39 -10.88 24.89
N SER A 84 8.36 -11.02 25.72
CA SER A 84 8.47 -11.00 27.19
C SER A 84 8.95 -12.34 27.78
N GLY A 85 9.32 -13.31 26.92
CA GLY A 85 9.88 -14.59 27.37
C GLY A 85 8.85 -15.64 27.77
N VAL A 86 7.55 -15.43 27.49
CA VAL A 86 6.52 -16.45 27.73
C VAL A 86 6.74 -17.61 26.76
N GLU A 87 6.85 -18.81 27.30
CA GLU A 87 7.10 -20.02 26.52
C GLU A 87 5.95 -20.31 25.55
N LYS A 88 6.33 -20.75 24.34
CA LYS A 88 5.38 -21.06 23.27
C LYS A 88 4.38 -22.15 23.69
N ASP A 89 4.81 -23.10 24.51
CA ASP A 89 3.97 -24.21 24.96
C ASP A 89 3.12 -23.91 26.21
N SER A 90 3.21 -22.68 26.74
CA SER A 90 2.41 -22.26 27.88
C SER A 90 0.90 -22.30 27.57
N ALA A 91 0.09 -22.59 28.58
CA ALA A 91 -1.36 -22.59 28.45
C ALA A 91 -1.90 -21.24 27.91
N LEU A 92 -1.34 -20.13 28.37
CA LEU A 92 -1.71 -18.78 27.97
C LEU A 92 -1.51 -18.56 26.47
N VAL A 93 -0.34 -18.92 25.93
CA VAL A 93 -0.03 -18.78 24.52
C VAL A 93 -0.96 -19.66 23.67
N LYS A 94 -1.20 -20.91 24.08
CA LYS A 94 -2.12 -21.83 23.39
C LYS A 94 -3.55 -21.29 23.28
N ILE A 95 -4.05 -20.63 24.33
CA ILE A 95 -5.38 -19.98 24.31
C ILE A 95 -5.43 -18.90 23.24
N TYR A 96 -4.44 -18.02 23.18
CA TYR A 96 -4.40 -16.93 22.19
C TYR A 96 -4.11 -17.42 20.77
N GLU A 97 -3.27 -18.44 20.62
CA GLU A 97 -3.05 -19.07 19.31
C GLU A 97 -4.34 -19.70 18.78
N ALA A 98 -5.09 -20.42 19.61
CA ALA A 98 -6.38 -21.02 19.23
C ALA A 98 -7.39 -19.94 18.78
N LYS A 99 -7.53 -18.85 19.55
CA LYS A 99 -8.40 -17.72 19.19
C LYS A 99 -7.98 -17.08 17.87
N ARG A 100 -6.68 -16.80 17.68
CA ARG A 100 -6.13 -16.29 16.43
C ARG A 100 -6.39 -17.21 15.24
N ASP A 101 -6.21 -18.52 15.42
CA ASP A 101 -6.30 -19.50 14.34
C ASP A 101 -7.75 -19.71 13.87
N LEU A 102 -8.72 -19.63 14.78
CA LEU A 102 -10.14 -19.56 14.42
C LEU A 102 -10.43 -18.34 13.53
N LEU A 103 -9.90 -17.17 13.89
CA LEU A 103 -10.07 -15.95 13.10
C LEU A 103 -9.27 -15.98 11.77
N ASN A 104 -8.13 -16.68 11.74
CA ASN A 104 -7.39 -16.95 10.51
C ASN A 104 -8.20 -17.83 9.55
N ALA A 105 -8.82 -18.89 10.05
CA ALA A 105 -9.65 -19.76 9.23
C ALA A 105 -10.84 -19.00 8.63
N GLU A 106 -11.48 -18.11 9.39
CA GLU A 106 -12.54 -17.24 8.87
C GLU A 106 -12.00 -16.25 7.85
N TYR A 107 -10.84 -15.63 8.10
CA TYR A 107 -10.18 -14.75 7.14
C TYR A 107 -9.84 -15.47 5.84
N ASP A 108 -9.35 -16.70 5.91
CA ASP A 108 -8.97 -17.47 4.71
C ASP A 108 -10.20 -17.87 3.87
N LYS A 109 -11.36 -18.10 4.49
CA LYS A 109 -12.64 -18.31 3.79
C LYS A 109 -13.09 -17.06 3.02
N GLN A 110 -12.88 -15.88 3.62
CA GLN A 110 -13.32 -14.61 3.03
C GLN A 110 -12.24 -13.92 2.20
N LYS A 111 -11.00 -14.43 2.24
CA LYS A 111 -9.88 -13.87 1.49
C LYS A 111 -10.15 -13.94 -0.01
N GLY A 112 -10.06 -12.78 -0.66
CA GLY A 112 -10.36 -12.65 -2.07
C GLY A 112 -11.82 -12.31 -2.38
N GLN A 113 -12.73 -12.47 -1.43
CA GLN A 113 -14.10 -12.01 -1.60
C GLN A 113 -14.21 -10.49 -1.51
N ASN A 114 -15.09 -9.93 -2.30
CA ASN A 114 -15.43 -8.52 -2.21
C ASN A 114 -16.33 -8.27 -1.00
N THR A 115 -16.21 -7.10 -0.39
CA THR A 115 -17.22 -6.65 0.56
C THR A 115 -18.52 -6.29 -0.18
N PRO A 116 -19.69 -6.30 0.48
CA PRO A 116 -20.94 -5.89 -0.16
C PRO A 116 -20.84 -4.50 -0.82
N SER A 117 -20.18 -3.53 -0.17
CA SER A 117 -19.96 -2.20 -0.74
C SER A 117 -19.05 -2.21 -1.98
N GLN A 118 -18.05 -3.09 -2.03
CA GLN A 118 -17.23 -3.25 -3.22
C GLN A 118 -18.01 -3.86 -4.37
N ASN A 119 -18.87 -4.86 -4.11
CA ASN A 119 -19.72 -5.46 -5.14
C ASN A 119 -20.63 -4.41 -5.76
N ILE A 120 -21.29 -3.57 -4.96
CA ILE A 120 -22.13 -2.47 -5.46
C ILE A 120 -21.37 -1.58 -6.45
N VAL A 121 -20.12 -1.25 -6.15
CA VAL A 121 -19.31 -0.42 -7.05
C VAL A 121 -18.91 -1.20 -8.30
N LEU A 122 -18.46 -2.44 -8.17
CA LEU A 122 -18.03 -3.27 -9.30
C LEU A 122 -19.17 -3.60 -10.27
N ASP A 123 -20.39 -3.71 -9.77
CA ASP A 123 -21.58 -3.94 -10.60
C ASP A 123 -22.00 -2.67 -11.39
N LYS A 124 -21.67 -1.49 -10.89
CA LYS A 124 -22.12 -0.22 -11.46
C LYS A 124 -21.05 0.56 -12.21
N ILE A 125 -19.79 0.39 -11.83
CA ILE A 125 -18.67 1.16 -12.39
C ILE A 125 -17.78 0.25 -13.24
N THR A 126 -17.70 0.60 -14.50
CA THR A 126 -16.85 -0.06 -15.50
C THR A 126 -15.71 0.85 -15.92
N PRO A 127 -14.67 0.34 -16.61
CA PRO A 127 -13.62 1.17 -17.20
C PRO A 127 -14.17 2.32 -18.04
N GLN A 128 -15.25 2.09 -18.81
CA GLN A 128 -15.88 3.11 -19.67
C GLN A 128 -16.46 4.29 -18.87
N HIS A 129 -16.99 4.04 -17.67
CA HIS A 129 -17.46 5.12 -16.80
C HIS A 129 -16.31 5.99 -16.32
N ILE A 130 -15.16 5.36 -16.00
CA ILE A 130 -13.95 6.09 -15.60
C ILE A 130 -13.37 6.86 -16.78
N ASP A 131 -13.34 6.29 -17.97
CA ASP A 131 -12.85 6.97 -19.17
C ASP A 131 -13.71 8.18 -19.52
N LYS A 132 -15.05 8.08 -19.40
CA LYS A 132 -15.95 9.22 -19.56
C LYS A 132 -15.70 10.29 -18.51
N MET A 133 -15.51 9.90 -17.26
CA MET A 133 -15.15 10.83 -16.18
C MET A 133 -13.83 11.57 -16.49
N LEU A 134 -12.79 10.84 -16.89
CA LEU A 134 -11.50 11.42 -17.25
C LEU A 134 -11.64 12.38 -18.45
N PHE A 135 -12.45 12.04 -19.44
CA PHE A 135 -12.74 12.94 -20.54
C PHE A 135 -13.42 14.24 -20.07
N GLU A 136 -14.38 14.17 -19.14
CA GLU A 136 -14.98 15.38 -18.59
C GLU A 136 -13.98 16.19 -17.74
N MET A 137 -13.15 15.53 -16.95
CA MET A 137 -12.08 16.20 -16.17
C MET A 137 -11.07 16.92 -17.07
N SER A 138 -10.72 16.33 -18.23
CA SER A 138 -9.73 16.90 -19.15
C SER A 138 -10.13 18.24 -19.72
N LYS A 139 -11.43 18.57 -19.71
CA LYS A 139 -11.96 19.86 -20.20
C LYS A 139 -11.69 21.01 -19.23
N ASP A 140 -11.40 20.72 -17.96
CA ASP A 140 -11.18 21.74 -16.93
C ASP A 140 -10.05 21.33 -15.96
N LEU A 141 -8.81 21.38 -16.43
CA LEU A 141 -7.61 21.14 -15.63
C LEU A 141 -7.02 22.42 -15.02
N LYS A 142 -7.86 23.44 -14.78
CA LYS A 142 -7.40 24.76 -14.32
C LYS A 142 -6.91 24.76 -12.88
N THR A 143 -7.46 23.93 -12.02
CA THR A 143 -7.02 23.86 -10.65
C THR A 143 -5.94 22.79 -10.46
N ARG A 144 -4.95 23.08 -9.60
CA ARG A 144 -3.91 22.13 -9.25
C ARG A 144 -4.50 20.79 -8.78
N GLN A 145 -5.53 20.82 -7.94
CA GLN A 145 -6.14 19.62 -7.40
C GLN A 145 -6.81 18.76 -8.48
N THR A 146 -7.54 19.37 -9.42
CA THR A 146 -8.17 18.65 -10.53
C THR A 146 -7.12 18.05 -11.45
N PHE A 147 -6.06 18.80 -11.79
CA PHE A 147 -5.00 18.31 -12.66
C PHE A 147 -4.21 17.17 -11.98
N MET A 148 -3.89 17.30 -10.69
CA MET A 148 -3.23 16.26 -9.91
C MET A 148 -4.07 14.97 -9.87
N ALA A 149 -5.36 15.08 -9.54
CA ALA A 149 -6.27 13.94 -9.50
C ALA A 149 -6.42 13.27 -10.87
N TYR A 150 -6.58 14.06 -11.93
CA TYR A 150 -6.64 13.58 -13.32
C TYR A 150 -5.40 12.76 -13.68
N THR A 151 -4.21 13.35 -13.48
CA THR A 151 -2.94 12.68 -13.78
C THR A 151 -2.78 11.40 -12.98
N MET A 152 -3.12 11.44 -11.69
CA MET A 152 -3.06 10.28 -10.81
C MET A 152 -3.97 9.15 -11.30
N ILE A 153 -5.23 9.44 -11.64
CA ILE A 153 -6.18 8.42 -12.13
C ILE A 153 -5.72 7.86 -13.47
N GLN A 154 -5.15 8.67 -14.36
CA GLN A 154 -4.55 8.21 -15.62
C GLN A 154 -3.40 7.24 -15.36
N ILE A 155 -2.53 7.49 -14.39
CA ILE A 155 -1.48 6.54 -14.00
C ILE A 155 -2.10 5.22 -13.51
N TYR A 156 -3.10 5.27 -12.63
CA TYR A 156 -3.75 4.06 -12.11
C TYR A 156 -4.57 3.28 -13.15
N LYS A 157 -5.01 3.93 -14.22
CA LYS A 157 -5.66 3.29 -15.36
C LYS A 157 -4.72 2.30 -16.06
N TYR A 158 -3.48 2.69 -16.26
CA TYR A 158 -2.47 1.89 -16.97
C TYR A 158 -1.61 1.06 -16.03
N TYR A 159 -1.29 1.57 -14.84
CA TYR A 159 -0.39 0.95 -13.87
C TYR A 159 -1.09 0.75 -12.53
N GLN A 160 -1.36 -0.49 -12.18
CA GLN A 160 -2.15 -0.87 -11.02
C GLN A 160 -1.35 -0.81 -9.70
N PHE A 161 -0.74 0.33 -9.41
CA PHE A 161 0.08 0.55 -8.21
C PHE A 161 -0.74 0.47 -6.90
N ARG A 162 -0.06 0.20 -5.78
CA ARG A 162 -0.61 0.20 -4.41
C ARG A 162 -0.34 1.52 -3.69
N ASN A 163 -0.63 2.64 -4.30
CA ASN A 163 -0.22 3.96 -3.80
C ASN A 163 1.31 4.10 -3.70
N ASP A 164 2.06 3.38 -4.55
CA ASP A 164 3.52 3.46 -4.61
C ASP A 164 4.00 4.75 -5.27
N VAL A 165 3.07 5.54 -5.83
CA VAL A 165 3.31 6.92 -6.30
C VAL A 165 3.38 7.94 -5.15
N ALA A 166 3.05 7.55 -3.92
CA ALA A 166 3.19 8.40 -2.74
C ALA A 166 4.67 8.68 -2.46
N GLY A 167 5.02 9.94 -2.30
CA GLY A 167 6.41 10.37 -2.08
C GLY A 167 7.35 10.10 -3.27
N MET A 168 6.82 9.78 -4.45
CA MET A 168 7.63 9.55 -5.65
C MET A 168 8.31 10.82 -6.10
N GLU A 169 9.63 10.78 -6.28
CA GLU A 169 10.44 11.90 -6.71
C GLU A 169 10.58 11.94 -8.23
N VAL A 170 10.71 13.15 -8.77
CA VAL A 170 10.88 13.39 -10.20
C VAL A 170 12.35 13.64 -10.49
N PHE A 171 12.92 12.89 -11.43
CA PHE A 171 14.30 13.06 -11.87
C PHE A 171 14.40 13.18 -13.39
N LEU A 172 15.41 13.92 -13.86
CA LEU A 172 15.89 13.82 -15.24
C LEU A 172 16.87 12.64 -15.33
N ASN A 173 16.87 11.92 -16.44
CA ASN A 173 17.65 10.70 -16.60
C ASN A 173 19.13 10.90 -16.28
N ASP A 174 19.74 11.96 -16.85
CA ASP A 174 21.16 12.26 -16.66
C ASP A 174 21.54 12.44 -15.17
N LYS A 175 20.61 12.97 -14.36
CA LYS A 175 20.80 13.16 -12.91
C LYS A 175 20.45 11.92 -12.08
N PHE A 176 19.51 11.11 -12.57
CA PHE A 176 19.16 9.87 -11.89
C PHE A 176 20.32 8.87 -11.92
N ASP A 177 21.06 8.80 -13.01
CA ASP A 177 22.21 7.91 -13.15
C ASP A 177 23.39 8.29 -12.25
N GLU A 178 23.44 9.56 -11.77
CA GLU A 178 24.44 10.04 -10.81
C GLU A 178 24.16 9.62 -9.36
N ILE A 179 22.92 9.19 -9.02
CA ILE A 179 22.56 8.79 -7.66
C ILE A 179 23.14 7.42 -7.35
N ASP A 180 23.78 7.28 -6.19
CA ASP A 180 24.27 5.98 -5.72
C ASP A 180 23.12 4.96 -5.56
N ILE A 181 23.39 3.70 -5.91
CA ILE A 181 22.38 2.63 -5.83
C ILE A 181 21.86 2.47 -4.39
N ASP A 182 22.71 2.64 -3.39
CA ASP A 182 22.32 2.51 -1.99
C ASP A 182 21.41 3.67 -1.55
N GLU A 183 21.59 4.86 -2.10
CA GLU A 183 20.73 6.02 -1.83
C GLU A 183 19.36 5.89 -2.49
N ARG A 184 19.26 5.15 -3.61
CA ARG A 184 17.99 4.93 -4.33
C ARG A 184 17.03 4.00 -3.58
N GLN A 185 17.51 3.16 -2.67
CA GLN A 185 16.73 2.03 -2.12
C GLN A 185 15.49 2.45 -1.31
N ASP A 186 15.47 3.65 -0.76
CA ASP A 186 14.40 4.09 0.15
C ASP A 186 13.23 4.79 -0.55
N ASN A 187 13.40 5.23 -1.80
CA ASN A 187 12.41 6.03 -2.52
C ASN A 187 11.96 5.40 -3.84
N ASN A 188 10.82 5.86 -4.34
CA ASN A 188 10.35 5.59 -5.69
C ASN A 188 10.54 6.83 -6.55
N TYR A 189 10.79 6.63 -7.84
CA TYR A 189 11.12 7.70 -8.76
C TYR A 189 10.31 7.64 -10.04
N ILE A 190 10.04 8.79 -10.63
CA ILE A 190 9.72 8.91 -12.03
C ILE A 190 10.90 9.57 -12.74
N VAL A 191 11.46 8.87 -13.71
CA VAL A 191 12.64 9.30 -14.45
C VAL A 191 12.22 9.73 -15.84
N ILE A 192 12.55 10.98 -16.20
CA ILE A 192 12.22 11.59 -17.47
C ILE A 192 13.49 11.59 -18.33
N GLY A 193 13.49 10.86 -19.43
CA GLY A 193 14.52 10.91 -20.46
C GLY A 193 14.49 12.21 -21.26
N LYS A 194 15.39 12.34 -22.24
CA LYS A 194 15.37 13.48 -23.15
C LYS A 194 14.02 13.58 -23.87
N PRO A 195 13.39 14.77 -23.83
CA PRO A 195 11.98 14.94 -24.20
C PRO A 195 11.70 14.53 -25.66
N PRO A 196 10.53 13.93 -25.91
CA PRO A 196 9.55 13.31 -25.01
C PRO A 196 9.59 11.76 -25.03
N GLU A 197 10.75 11.15 -25.28
CA GLU A 197 10.83 9.79 -25.85
C GLU A 197 10.89 8.68 -24.82
N SER A 198 11.39 8.91 -23.60
CA SER A 198 11.39 7.90 -22.55
C SER A 198 10.96 8.46 -21.21
N MET A 199 10.16 7.69 -20.50
CA MET A 199 9.76 7.97 -19.12
C MET A 199 9.53 6.65 -18.41
N SER A 200 10.08 6.50 -17.21
CA SER A 200 10.02 5.25 -16.46
C SER A 200 9.66 5.51 -15.00
N PHE A 201 8.91 4.59 -14.41
CA PHE A 201 8.82 4.47 -12.97
C PHE A 201 9.95 3.56 -12.47
N VAL A 202 10.69 4.00 -11.47
CA VAL A 202 11.68 3.20 -10.75
C VAL A 202 11.19 3.00 -9.33
N LEU A 203 10.88 1.76 -8.98
CA LEU A 203 10.27 1.39 -7.71
C LEU A 203 11.27 0.63 -6.85
N ASN A 204 11.63 1.21 -5.72
CA ASN A 204 12.48 0.60 -4.69
C ASN A 204 11.70 0.38 -3.40
N ASN A 205 10.78 1.29 -3.06
CA ASN A 205 9.97 1.23 -1.85
C ASN A 205 8.53 0.77 -2.15
N TYR A 206 8.34 -0.53 -2.32
CA TYR A 206 7.03 -1.16 -2.50
C TYR A 206 6.91 -2.43 -1.65
N LYS A 207 5.70 -2.97 -1.49
CA LYS A 207 5.39 -4.02 -0.51
C LYS A 207 6.32 -5.25 -0.55
N THR A 208 6.79 -5.62 -1.73
CA THR A 208 7.60 -6.82 -1.96
C THR A 208 9.02 -6.51 -2.43
N SER A 209 9.50 -5.27 -2.30
CA SER A 209 10.82 -4.83 -2.75
C SER A 209 11.96 -5.64 -2.14
N LYS A 210 11.86 -6.04 -0.87
CA LYS A 210 12.87 -6.91 -0.22
C LYS A 210 13.06 -8.27 -0.90
N LYS A 211 12.07 -8.74 -1.68
CA LYS A 211 12.12 -10.01 -2.41
C LYS A 211 12.55 -9.83 -3.86
N TYR A 212 12.13 -8.76 -4.50
CA TYR A 212 12.27 -8.58 -5.95
C TYR A 212 13.23 -7.44 -6.33
N GLY A 213 13.75 -6.68 -5.36
CA GLY A 213 14.67 -5.56 -5.60
C GLY A 213 14.02 -4.38 -6.33
N GLU A 214 14.85 -3.56 -6.94
CA GLU A 214 14.45 -2.44 -7.79
C GLU A 214 13.66 -2.93 -9.01
N LYS A 215 12.65 -2.17 -9.41
CA LYS A 215 11.87 -2.39 -10.63
C LYS A 215 11.82 -1.14 -11.46
N THR A 216 12.28 -1.22 -12.69
CA THR A 216 12.11 -0.17 -13.68
C THR A 216 10.97 -0.55 -14.64
N ILE A 217 10.00 0.34 -14.79
CA ILE A 217 8.81 0.15 -15.60
C ILE A 217 8.73 1.31 -16.60
N GLU A 218 9.05 1.02 -17.85
CA GLU A 218 8.93 2.02 -18.92
C GLU A 218 7.46 2.36 -19.20
N ILE A 219 7.16 3.64 -19.33
CA ILE A 219 5.81 4.11 -19.67
C ILE A 219 5.63 4.05 -21.19
N GLN A 220 4.95 3.01 -21.65
CA GLN A 220 4.77 2.75 -23.09
C GLN A 220 3.76 3.72 -23.74
N GLN A 221 2.74 4.15 -23.00
CA GLN A 221 1.66 4.98 -23.53
C GLN A 221 2.13 6.43 -23.73
N GLN A 222 2.22 6.86 -24.98
CA GLN A 222 2.63 8.23 -25.32
C GLN A 222 1.70 9.29 -24.71
N GLU A 223 0.39 9.05 -24.72
CA GLU A 223 -0.59 9.95 -24.12
C GLU A 223 -0.33 10.12 -22.61
N LEU A 224 -0.06 9.04 -21.89
CA LEU A 224 0.23 9.10 -20.45
C LEU A 224 1.53 9.86 -20.18
N ARG A 225 2.58 9.63 -20.97
CA ARG A 225 3.84 10.41 -20.85
C ARG A 225 3.58 11.90 -21.00
N GLN A 226 2.76 12.28 -22.00
CA GLN A 226 2.41 13.69 -22.22
C GLN A 226 1.62 14.28 -21.06
N ILE A 227 0.64 13.54 -20.52
CA ILE A 227 -0.15 13.97 -19.35
C ILE A 227 0.77 14.21 -18.14
N ILE A 228 1.65 13.25 -17.84
CA ILE A 228 2.59 13.36 -16.72
C ILE A 228 3.56 14.53 -16.94
N HIS A 229 4.10 14.67 -18.14
CA HIS A 229 4.99 15.80 -18.49
C HIS A 229 4.29 17.14 -18.29
N ASN A 230 3.06 17.29 -18.78
CA ASN A 230 2.27 18.51 -18.64
C ASN A 230 1.98 18.82 -17.16
N TRP A 231 1.67 17.80 -16.35
CA TRP A 231 1.48 17.97 -14.92
C TRP A 231 2.77 18.45 -14.23
N ILE A 232 3.90 17.81 -14.49
CA ILE A 232 5.19 18.21 -13.93
C ILE A 232 5.55 19.63 -14.36
N SER A 233 5.42 19.95 -15.65
CA SER A 233 5.67 21.30 -16.18
C SER A 233 4.80 22.35 -15.50
N TYR A 234 3.52 22.06 -15.30
CA TYR A 234 2.60 22.93 -14.55
C TYR A 234 3.09 23.17 -13.12
N LYS A 235 3.53 22.12 -12.43
CA LYS A 235 4.03 22.20 -11.04
C LYS A 235 5.26 23.10 -10.90
N VAL A 236 6.21 22.97 -11.81
CA VAL A 236 7.46 23.74 -11.79
C VAL A 236 7.34 25.09 -12.52
N ASN A 237 6.12 25.53 -12.83
CA ASN A 237 5.85 26.78 -13.55
C ASN A 237 6.61 26.85 -14.89
N MET A 238 6.64 25.75 -15.66
CA MET A 238 7.33 25.58 -16.93
C MET A 238 8.87 25.69 -16.84
N ASP A 239 9.44 25.77 -15.66
CA ASP A 239 10.89 25.77 -15.45
C ASP A 239 11.39 24.37 -15.05
N MET A 240 11.64 23.52 -16.03
CA MET A 240 12.15 22.16 -15.81
C MET A 240 13.52 22.10 -15.13
N LYS A 241 14.29 23.18 -15.14
CA LYS A 241 15.59 23.26 -14.42
C LYS A 241 15.44 23.21 -12.90
N LYS A 242 14.23 23.45 -12.37
CA LYS A 242 13.96 23.26 -10.95
C LYS A 242 14.16 21.81 -10.52
N ILE A 243 13.86 20.83 -11.38
CA ILE A 243 14.05 19.40 -11.09
C ILE A 243 15.54 19.07 -10.85
N GLU A 244 16.46 19.83 -11.45
CA GLU A 244 17.91 19.65 -11.25
C GLU A 244 18.42 20.26 -9.94
N LYS A 245 17.67 21.19 -9.36
CA LYS A 245 18.12 22.01 -8.22
C LYS A 245 17.40 21.70 -6.92
N GLU A 246 16.19 21.19 -7.01
CA GLU A 246 15.29 20.99 -5.87
C GLU A 246 14.66 19.62 -5.95
N VAL A 247 14.34 19.03 -4.79
CA VAL A 247 13.53 17.80 -4.75
C VAL A 247 12.10 18.12 -5.20
N VAL A 248 11.70 17.54 -6.31
CA VAL A 248 10.34 17.67 -6.87
C VAL A 248 9.64 16.32 -6.73
N TYR A 249 8.54 16.29 -5.99
CA TYR A 249 7.71 15.08 -5.89
C TYR A 249 6.70 15.03 -7.03
N LEU A 250 6.36 13.84 -7.52
CA LEU A 250 5.34 13.68 -8.55
C LEU A 250 3.99 14.24 -8.07
N PHE A 251 3.61 13.91 -6.82
CA PHE A 251 2.40 14.41 -6.17
C PHE A 251 2.71 15.00 -4.80
N ASP A 252 2.36 16.24 -4.59
CA ASP A 252 2.60 16.99 -3.36
C ASP A 252 1.49 18.02 -3.10
N TRP A 253 1.42 18.48 -1.86
CA TRP A 253 0.63 19.64 -1.48
C TRP A 253 1.26 20.94 -2.02
N ASN A 254 0.49 22.04 -2.01
CA ASN A 254 1.00 23.36 -2.43
C ASN A 254 2.23 23.83 -1.64
N THR A 255 2.46 23.24 -0.48
CA THR A 255 3.63 23.49 0.38
C THR A 255 4.89 22.75 -0.06
N GLY A 256 4.81 21.91 -1.10
CA GLY A 256 5.91 21.03 -1.52
C GLY A 256 6.04 19.75 -0.70
N THR A 257 5.15 19.54 0.32
CA THR A 257 5.14 18.29 1.10
C THR A 257 4.55 17.15 0.26
N PRO A 258 5.24 16.01 0.11
CA PRO A 258 4.76 14.89 -0.69
C PRO A 258 3.46 14.32 -0.12
N LEU A 259 2.59 13.82 -1.00
CA LEU A 259 1.40 13.10 -0.59
C LEU A 259 1.79 11.76 0.04
N THR A 260 1.19 11.45 1.17
CA THR A 260 1.29 10.13 1.79
C THR A 260 0.39 9.10 1.09
N ARG A 261 0.57 7.81 1.40
CA ARG A 261 -0.33 6.75 0.90
C ARG A 261 -1.78 6.96 1.30
N ASN A 262 -2.03 7.58 2.45
CA ASN A 262 -3.38 7.92 2.90
C ASN A 262 -3.96 9.08 2.08
N ASP A 263 -3.15 10.12 1.83
CA ASP A 263 -3.58 11.25 1.01
C ASP A 263 -3.97 10.81 -0.40
N ILE A 264 -3.19 9.92 -1.01
CA ILE A 264 -3.53 9.28 -2.30
C ILE A 264 -4.90 8.58 -2.22
N SER A 265 -5.13 7.79 -1.15
CA SER A 265 -6.40 7.07 -0.98
C SER A 265 -7.58 8.02 -0.83
N HIS A 266 -7.42 9.09 -0.06
CA HIS A 266 -8.45 10.12 0.11
C HIS A 266 -8.71 10.87 -1.18
N LEU A 267 -7.67 11.35 -1.86
CA LEU A 267 -7.79 12.08 -3.12
C LEU A 267 -8.53 11.26 -4.19
N LEU A 268 -8.19 9.98 -4.33
CA LEU A 268 -8.90 9.07 -5.25
C LEU A 268 -10.36 8.93 -4.85
N SER A 269 -10.62 8.57 -3.59
CA SER A 269 -11.96 8.35 -3.06
C SER A 269 -12.87 9.58 -3.24
N ASP A 270 -12.37 10.76 -2.88
CA ASP A 270 -13.11 12.02 -2.97
C ASP A 270 -13.37 12.42 -4.42
N THR A 271 -12.36 12.23 -5.30
CA THR A 271 -12.52 12.53 -6.73
C THR A 271 -13.57 11.63 -7.37
N PHE A 272 -13.49 10.33 -7.15
CA PHE A 272 -14.49 9.40 -7.69
C PHE A 272 -15.88 9.63 -7.11
N ASN A 273 -15.98 9.93 -5.82
CA ASN A 273 -17.26 10.26 -5.21
C ASN A 273 -17.88 11.54 -5.82
N LYS A 274 -17.06 12.57 -6.07
CA LYS A 274 -17.50 13.82 -6.72
C LYS A 274 -18.08 13.59 -8.11
N TYR A 275 -17.42 12.77 -8.94
CA TYR A 275 -17.78 12.61 -10.35
C TYR A 275 -18.72 11.44 -10.63
N LEU A 276 -18.63 10.37 -9.86
CA LEU A 276 -19.38 9.12 -10.10
C LEU A 276 -20.34 8.76 -8.96
N GLY A 277 -20.30 9.47 -7.81
CA GLY A 277 -21.12 9.16 -6.64
C GLY A 277 -20.67 7.94 -5.84
N TYR A 278 -19.47 7.42 -6.10
CA TYR A 278 -18.92 6.25 -5.43
C TYR A 278 -17.48 6.49 -4.98
N SER A 279 -17.15 6.08 -3.75
CA SER A 279 -15.78 6.11 -3.25
C SER A 279 -14.99 4.93 -3.81
N ILE A 280 -13.99 5.21 -4.65
CA ILE A 280 -13.16 4.18 -5.30
C ILE A 280 -11.71 4.34 -4.84
N SER A 281 -11.19 3.32 -4.16
CA SER A 281 -9.79 3.25 -3.74
C SER A 281 -8.90 2.68 -4.84
N SER A 282 -7.57 2.84 -4.70
CA SER A 282 -6.59 2.20 -5.59
C SER A 282 -6.76 0.67 -5.66
N THR A 283 -7.19 0.03 -4.56
CA THR A 283 -7.50 -1.40 -4.56
C THR A 283 -8.69 -1.74 -5.45
N LEU A 284 -9.73 -0.91 -5.41
CA LEU A 284 -10.93 -1.12 -6.21
C LEU A 284 -10.68 -0.81 -7.69
N LEU A 285 -9.86 0.22 -7.99
CA LEU A 285 -9.39 0.49 -9.35
C LEU A 285 -8.67 -0.70 -9.97
N ARG A 286 -7.80 -1.37 -9.19
CA ARG A 286 -7.13 -2.59 -9.66
C ARG A 286 -8.10 -3.72 -9.98
N LYS A 287 -9.25 -3.80 -9.31
CA LYS A 287 -10.31 -4.76 -9.63
C LYS A 287 -11.08 -4.36 -10.89
N ILE A 288 -11.35 -3.06 -11.08
CA ILE A 288 -12.06 -2.55 -12.25
C ILE A 288 -11.24 -2.72 -13.53
N TYR A 289 -9.93 -2.45 -13.48
CA TYR A 289 -9.03 -2.56 -14.63
C TYR A 289 -8.29 -3.91 -14.74
N GLY A 290 -8.32 -4.72 -13.68
CA GLY A 290 -7.63 -6.02 -13.65
C GLY A 290 -8.40 -7.08 -14.39
N ASN A 291 -8.30 -7.10 -15.72
CA ASN A 291 -8.79 -8.21 -16.53
C ASN A 291 -7.92 -9.45 -16.28
N ILE A 292 -8.34 -10.29 -15.34
CA ILE A 292 -7.82 -11.66 -15.24
C ILE A 292 -8.91 -12.53 -15.86
N PRO A 293 -8.55 -13.41 -16.82
CA PRO A 293 -9.50 -14.39 -17.35
C PRO A 293 -10.15 -15.16 -16.21
N ASP A 294 -11.48 -15.32 -16.23
CA ASP A 294 -12.24 -16.03 -15.20
C ASP A 294 -11.78 -17.48 -15.02
N ASP A 295 -11.12 -18.04 -16.04
CA ASP A 295 -10.55 -19.38 -16.02
C ASP A 295 -9.12 -19.36 -16.61
N VAL A 296 -8.12 -19.28 -15.72
CA VAL A 296 -6.70 -19.30 -16.10
C VAL A 296 -6.32 -20.56 -16.89
N ASN A 297 -7.06 -21.67 -16.72
CA ASN A 297 -6.81 -22.92 -17.45
C ASN A 297 -7.27 -22.86 -18.92
N LYS A 298 -8.05 -21.86 -19.30
CA LYS A 298 -8.50 -21.60 -20.68
C LYS A 298 -7.80 -20.40 -21.33
N ALA A 299 -6.97 -19.72 -20.58
CA ALA A 299 -6.23 -18.56 -21.09
C ALA A 299 -5.12 -19.02 -22.04
N SER A 300 -4.88 -18.25 -23.09
CA SER A 300 -3.73 -18.42 -23.96
C SER A 300 -2.41 -18.14 -23.20
N ASP A 301 -1.30 -18.65 -23.70
CA ASP A 301 0.03 -18.38 -23.11
C ASP A 301 0.33 -16.87 -23.02
N GLU A 302 -0.14 -16.07 -23.98
CA GLU A 302 -0.01 -14.62 -23.98
C GLU A 302 -0.82 -13.96 -22.85
N GLU A 303 -2.05 -14.43 -22.62
CA GLU A 303 -2.89 -13.93 -21.51
C GLU A 303 -2.31 -14.34 -20.16
N ILE A 304 -1.76 -15.53 -20.03
CA ILE A 304 -1.05 -16.00 -18.83
C ILE A 304 0.19 -15.14 -18.59
N GLN A 305 1.00 -14.88 -19.63
CA GLN A 305 2.19 -14.04 -19.51
C GLN A 305 1.82 -12.63 -19.09
N LYS A 306 0.76 -12.05 -19.67
CA LYS A 306 0.26 -10.72 -19.27
C LYS A 306 -0.14 -10.68 -17.80
N VAL A 307 -0.82 -11.71 -17.28
CA VAL A 307 -1.17 -11.81 -15.85
C VAL A 307 0.07 -11.91 -14.97
N ILE A 308 1.10 -12.64 -15.42
CA ILE A 308 2.39 -12.73 -14.73
C ILE A 308 3.05 -11.36 -14.67
N ASP A 309 3.19 -10.68 -15.81
CA ASP A 309 3.83 -9.36 -15.90
C ASP A 309 3.11 -8.32 -15.06
N GLU A 310 1.79 -8.26 -15.12
CA GLU A 310 0.98 -7.38 -14.28
C GLU A 310 1.08 -7.73 -12.80
N ALA A 311 1.18 -9.01 -12.43
CA ALA A 311 1.42 -9.42 -11.04
C ALA A 311 2.78 -8.93 -10.54
N VAL A 312 3.81 -9.03 -11.38
CA VAL A 312 5.16 -8.52 -11.10
C VAL A 312 5.12 -7.00 -10.92
N ILE A 313 4.50 -6.25 -11.84
CA ILE A 313 4.36 -4.78 -11.76
C ILE A 313 3.62 -4.36 -10.49
N SER A 314 2.51 -5.03 -10.17
CA SER A 314 1.70 -4.70 -8.99
C SER A 314 2.27 -5.26 -7.67
N GLY A 315 3.40 -5.96 -7.72
CA GLY A 315 4.04 -6.56 -6.53
C GLY A 315 3.22 -7.67 -5.88
N HIS A 316 2.41 -8.40 -6.66
CA HIS A 316 1.63 -9.54 -6.22
C HIS A 316 2.26 -10.86 -6.70
N SER A 317 1.98 -11.96 -6.00
CA SER A 317 2.13 -13.28 -6.62
C SER A 317 1.00 -13.49 -7.65
N VAL A 318 1.24 -14.29 -8.68
CA VAL A 318 0.23 -14.66 -9.68
C VAL A 318 -1.01 -15.26 -9.00
N LYS A 319 -0.80 -16.12 -7.99
CA LYS A 319 -1.88 -16.68 -7.18
C LYS A 319 -2.70 -15.60 -6.45
N THR A 320 -2.04 -14.60 -5.88
CA THR A 320 -2.72 -13.49 -5.19
C THR A 320 -3.51 -12.66 -6.19
N LYS A 321 -2.98 -12.40 -7.39
CA LYS A 321 -3.69 -11.65 -8.40
C LYS A 321 -4.94 -12.41 -8.85
N GLY A 322 -4.82 -13.69 -9.18
CA GLY A 322 -5.95 -14.53 -9.58
C GLY A 322 -7.04 -14.64 -8.50
N SER A 323 -6.66 -14.79 -7.21
CA SER A 323 -7.65 -14.97 -6.13
C SER A 323 -8.29 -13.69 -5.61
N VAL A 324 -7.63 -12.52 -5.79
CA VAL A 324 -8.09 -11.25 -5.19
C VAL A 324 -8.70 -10.30 -6.22
N TYR A 325 -8.24 -10.36 -7.47
CA TYR A 325 -8.63 -9.41 -8.52
C TYR A 325 -9.43 -10.04 -9.66
N ALA A 326 -9.57 -11.35 -9.73
CA ALA A 326 -10.57 -11.99 -10.60
C ALA A 326 -11.97 -11.56 -10.15
N LYS A 327 -12.81 -11.18 -11.11
CA LYS A 327 -14.23 -10.87 -10.87
C LYS A 327 -15.04 -12.13 -10.66
#